data_7e0fad00801b0525b747d3e3d1f8529a
#
_entry.id   7e0fad00801b0525b747d3e3d1f8529a
#
_cell.length_a   1.000
_cell.length_b   1.000
_cell.length_c   1.000
_cell.angle_alpha   90.00
_cell.angle_beta   90.00
_cell.angle_gamma   90.00
#
_symmetry.space_group_name_H-M   'P 1'
#
loop_
_entity.id
_entity.type
_entity.pdbx_description
1 polymer ?
#
loop_
_entity_poly.entity_id
_entity_poly.type
_entity_poly.pdbx_seq_one_letter_code
_entity_poly.pdbx_strand_id
1 'polypeptide(L)'
;ASIDADIHLNIYKNIAEAKYVCYSMPPFITAYSINHSFLEPKDYFGYMRFGNIFIYDPKRFDDWYERAPSEIYRYMIEKRTNIVVIKGYGVYLYERTAHDLAKSIALLENSCKLLNFSNGFAS
;
A
#
# COMPACT_ATOMS: atom_id res chain seq x y z
N ALA A 1 -4.77 -22.94 -4.23
CA ALA A 1 -3.86 -21.82 -3.94
C ALA A 1 -4.63 -20.59 -3.53
N SER A 2 -4.08 -19.79 -2.64
CA SER A 2 -4.74 -18.57 -2.21
C SER A 2 -4.65 -17.50 -3.30
N ILE A 3 -5.60 -16.57 -3.29
CA ILE A 3 -5.58 -15.43 -4.21
C ILE A 3 -4.31 -14.59 -4.03
N ASP A 4 -3.80 -14.50 -2.82
CA ASP A 4 -2.59 -13.75 -2.53
C ASP A 4 -1.38 -14.32 -3.27
N ALA A 5 -1.32 -15.63 -3.46
CA ALA A 5 -0.23 -16.26 -4.19
C ALA A 5 -0.21 -15.79 -5.64
N ASP A 6 -1.38 -15.66 -6.26
CA ASP A 6 -1.48 -15.20 -7.65
C ASP A 6 -1.09 -13.72 -7.78
N ILE A 7 -1.48 -12.90 -6.81
CA ILE A 7 -1.11 -11.48 -6.78
C ILE A 7 0.41 -11.34 -6.66
N HIS A 8 1.01 -12.04 -5.70
CA HIS A 8 2.46 -12.00 -5.49
C HIS A 8 3.21 -12.51 -6.72
N LEU A 9 2.76 -13.62 -7.28
CA LEU A 9 3.40 -14.20 -8.46
C LEU A 9 3.39 -13.25 -9.64
N ASN A 10 2.27 -12.59 -9.89
CA ASN A 10 2.17 -11.65 -11.00
C ASN A 10 3.07 -10.43 -10.80
N ILE A 11 3.23 -9.96 -9.57
CA ILE A 11 4.18 -8.88 -9.29
C ILE A 11 5.60 -9.35 -9.60
N TYR A 12 5.99 -10.52 -9.10
CA TYR A 12 7.33 -11.06 -9.37
C TYR A 12 7.60 -11.27 -10.86
N LYS A 13 6.60 -11.78 -11.58
CA LYS A 13 6.77 -12.08 -13.01
C LYS A 13 6.91 -10.84 -13.86
N ASN A 14 6.26 -9.75 -13.47
CA ASN A 14 6.13 -8.58 -14.35
C ASN A 14 6.98 -7.39 -13.93
N ILE A 15 7.56 -7.41 -12.73
CA ILE A 15 8.36 -6.30 -12.21
C ILE A 15 9.71 -6.82 -11.75
N ALA A 16 10.75 -6.48 -12.51
CA ALA A 16 12.10 -7.01 -12.26
C ALA A 16 12.66 -6.57 -10.90
N GLU A 17 12.31 -5.38 -10.44
CA GLU A 17 12.80 -4.84 -9.17
C GLU A 17 12.16 -5.48 -7.95
N ALA A 18 11.05 -6.21 -8.14
CA ALA A 18 10.32 -6.83 -7.03
C ALA A 18 11.03 -8.09 -6.58
N LYS A 19 11.88 -7.98 -5.56
CA LYS A 19 12.60 -9.11 -4.98
C LYS A 19 11.84 -9.70 -3.78
N TYR A 20 11.17 -8.84 -3.02
CA TYR A 20 10.32 -9.23 -1.89
C TYR A 20 9.00 -8.52 -2.02
N VAL A 21 7.91 -9.26 -1.95
CA VAL A 21 6.55 -8.73 -2.05
C VAL A 21 5.81 -9.05 -0.75
N CYS A 22 5.04 -8.10 -0.26
CA CYS A 22 4.29 -8.28 0.98
C CYS A 22 2.89 -7.71 0.85
N TYR A 23 1.93 -8.41 1.43
CA TYR A 23 0.61 -7.88 1.74
C TYR A 23 0.48 -7.73 3.24
N SER A 24 -0.09 -6.61 3.68
CA SER A 24 -0.34 -6.36 5.07
C SER A 24 -1.60 -5.52 5.22
N MET A 25 -2.27 -5.63 6.37
CA MET A 25 -3.43 -4.79 6.69
C MET A 25 -3.14 -4.02 7.98
N PRO A 26 -2.18 -3.08 7.96
CA PRO A 26 -1.85 -2.31 9.15
C PRO A 26 -3.03 -1.43 9.53
N PRO A 27 -3.37 -1.35 10.83
CA PRO A 27 -4.61 -0.69 11.23
C PRO A 27 -4.69 0.79 10.89
N PHE A 28 -3.62 1.55 11.04
CA PHE A 28 -3.70 2.99 10.77
C PHE A 28 -3.71 3.30 9.29
N ILE A 29 -2.92 2.59 8.48
CA ILE A 29 -2.95 2.75 7.03
C ILE A 29 -4.33 2.38 6.50
N THR A 30 -4.84 1.24 6.93
CA THR A 30 -6.13 0.73 6.46
C THR A 30 -7.27 1.65 6.86
N ALA A 31 -7.29 2.09 8.11
CA ALA A 31 -8.33 3.02 8.58
C ALA A 31 -8.30 4.34 7.82
N TYR A 32 -7.10 4.88 7.61
CA TYR A 32 -6.95 6.13 6.86
C TYR A 32 -7.48 5.99 5.43
N SER A 33 -7.24 4.84 4.80
CA SER A 33 -7.61 4.61 3.41
C SER A 33 -9.13 4.63 3.19
N ILE A 34 -9.92 4.34 4.20
CA ILE A 34 -11.38 4.23 4.04
C ILE A 34 -12.01 5.57 3.67
N ASN A 35 -11.52 6.67 4.25
CA ASN A 35 -12.13 7.99 4.09
C ASN A 35 -11.31 8.98 3.28
N HIS A 36 -10.23 8.52 2.64
CA HIS A 36 -9.34 9.41 1.90
C HIS A 36 -9.04 8.86 0.51
N SER A 37 -8.72 9.78 -0.41
CA SER A 37 -8.33 9.41 -1.78
C SER A 37 -6.83 9.44 -1.98
N PHE A 38 -6.10 10.08 -1.09
CA PHE A 38 -4.63 10.10 -1.12
C PHE A 38 -4.11 10.23 0.29
N LEU A 39 -2.84 9.89 0.45
CA LEU A 39 -2.15 9.90 1.73
C LEU A 39 -0.87 10.70 1.56
N GLU A 40 -0.74 11.81 2.30
CA GLU A 40 0.46 12.62 2.31
C GLU A 40 1.00 12.67 3.72
N PRO A 41 2.10 11.96 4.01
CA PRO A 41 2.73 12.03 5.33
C PRO A 41 3.12 13.46 5.68
N LYS A 42 2.91 13.84 6.91
CA LYS A 42 3.28 15.17 7.41
C LYS A 42 4.51 15.13 8.30
N ASP A 43 4.94 13.93 8.67
CA ASP A 43 6.20 13.74 9.37
C ASP A 43 7.35 13.72 8.36
N TYR A 44 8.54 14.16 8.81
CA TYR A 44 9.68 14.33 7.92
C TYR A 44 10.05 13.03 7.19
N PHE A 45 10.19 11.93 7.91
CA PHE A 45 10.70 10.70 7.32
C PHE A 45 9.70 10.07 6.36
N GLY A 46 8.41 10.08 6.69
CA GLY A 46 7.38 9.56 5.80
C GLY A 46 7.23 10.41 4.55
N TYR A 47 7.25 11.73 4.71
CA TYR A 47 7.15 12.64 3.57
C TYR A 47 8.32 12.45 2.60
N MET A 48 9.54 12.37 3.14
CA MET A 48 10.73 12.25 2.29
C MET A 48 10.78 10.91 1.56
N ARG A 49 10.27 9.85 2.18
CA ARG A 49 10.30 8.53 1.57
C ARG A 49 9.17 8.30 0.57
N PHE A 50 7.97 8.73 0.91
CA PHE A 50 6.77 8.39 0.11
C PHE A 50 6.20 9.55 -0.67
N GLY A 51 6.41 10.78 -0.22
CA GLY A 51 5.76 11.92 -0.82
C GLY A 51 4.25 11.78 -0.70
N ASN A 52 3.58 11.73 -1.83
CA ASN A 52 2.14 11.63 -1.89
C ASN A 52 1.75 10.28 -2.50
N ILE A 53 0.92 9.52 -1.80
CA ILE A 53 0.47 8.21 -2.23
C ILE A 53 -1.01 8.29 -2.56
N PHE A 54 -1.39 7.98 -3.81
CA PHE A 54 -2.79 7.85 -4.16
C PHE A 54 -3.34 6.54 -3.64
N ILE A 55 -4.55 6.58 -3.09
CA ILE A 55 -5.20 5.39 -2.54
C ILE A 55 -6.03 4.75 -3.64
N TYR A 56 -5.76 3.48 -3.91
CA TYR A 56 -6.43 2.74 -4.95
C TYR A 56 -7.83 2.32 -4.49
N ASP A 57 -8.84 2.68 -5.26
CA ASP A 57 -10.22 2.31 -4.97
C ASP A 57 -10.54 0.99 -5.69
N PRO A 58 -10.75 -0.11 -4.96
CA PRO A 58 -11.04 -1.39 -5.60
C PRO A 58 -12.45 -1.46 -6.17
N LYS A 59 -13.27 -0.44 -5.96
CA LYS A 59 -14.67 -0.41 -6.32
C LYS A 59 -15.45 -1.43 -5.48
N ARG A 60 -16.07 -2.40 -6.10
CA ARG A 60 -16.81 -3.43 -5.36
C ARG A 60 -15.87 -4.53 -4.91
N PHE A 61 -16.05 -4.99 -3.68
CA PHE A 61 -15.27 -6.12 -3.18
C PHE A 61 -15.76 -7.46 -3.72
N ASP A 62 -16.99 -7.51 -4.25
CA ASP A 62 -17.61 -8.78 -4.67
C ASP A 62 -16.78 -9.55 -5.67
N ASP A 63 -16.17 -8.86 -6.63
CA ASP A 63 -15.34 -9.46 -7.66
C ASP A 63 -13.86 -9.10 -7.52
N TRP A 64 -13.48 -8.57 -6.37
CA TRP A 64 -12.11 -8.08 -6.16
C TRP A 64 -11.07 -9.19 -6.34
N TYR A 65 -11.34 -10.38 -5.83
CA TYR A 65 -10.38 -11.47 -5.92
C TYR A 65 -10.14 -11.93 -7.36
N GLU A 66 -11.10 -11.72 -8.24
CA GLU A 66 -10.93 -12.05 -9.66
C GLU A 66 -10.07 -11.01 -10.38
N ARG A 67 -10.14 -9.75 -9.96
CA ARG A 67 -9.46 -8.64 -10.61
C ARG A 67 -8.09 -8.33 -10.02
N ALA A 68 -7.91 -8.53 -8.72
CA ALA A 68 -6.71 -8.13 -8.02
C ALA A 68 -5.41 -8.68 -8.63
N PRO A 69 -5.34 -9.95 -9.03
CA PRO A 69 -4.09 -10.48 -9.59
C PRO A 69 -3.57 -9.74 -10.81
N SER A 70 -4.45 -9.15 -11.61
CA SER A 70 -4.01 -8.36 -12.76
C SER A 70 -3.99 -6.86 -12.48
N GLU A 71 -4.88 -6.35 -11.63
CA GLU A 71 -4.97 -4.90 -11.40
C GLU A 71 -3.83 -4.36 -10.56
N ILE A 72 -3.37 -5.09 -9.55
CA ILE A 72 -2.35 -4.59 -8.64
C ILE A 72 -1.01 -4.38 -9.33
N TYR A 73 -0.47 -5.39 -10.02
CA TYR A 73 0.83 -5.21 -10.67
C TYR A 73 0.77 -4.20 -11.82
N ARG A 74 -0.36 -4.15 -12.52
CA ARG A 74 -0.54 -3.16 -13.59
C ARG A 74 -0.55 -1.74 -13.05
N TYR A 75 -1.19 -1.55 -11.91
CA TYR A 75 -1.19 -0.25 -11.24
C TYR A 75 0.22 0.15 -10.84
N MET A 76 0.99 -0.77 -10.28
CA MET A 76 2.38 -0.50 -9.90
C MET A 76 3.22 -0.07 -11.10
N ILE A 77 3.07 -0.75 -12.23
CA ILE A 77 3.81 -0.41 -13.44
C ILE A 77 3.36 0.93 -14.00
N GLU A 78 2.06 1.13 -14.13
CA GLU A 78 1.49 2.33 -14.72
C GLU A 78 1.84 3.59 -13.90
N LYS A 79 1.72 3.50 -12.60
CA LYS A 79 1.99 4.63 -11.70
C LYS A 79 3.45 4.72 -11.28
N ARG A 80 4.28 3.78 -11.68
CA ARG A 80 5.71 3.72 -11.34
C ARG A 80 5.91 3.78 -9.82
N THR A 81 5.16 2.96 -9.11
CA THR A 81 5.21 2.90 -7.66
C THR A 81 5.45 1.47 -7.19
N ASN A 82 6.12 1.33 -6.06
CA ASN A 82 6.34 0.03 -5.44
C ASN A 82 5.34 -0.24 -4.31
N ILE A 83 4.36 0.65 -4.11
CA ILE A 83 3.40 0.50 -3.02
C ILE A 83 2.00 0.85 -3.52
N VAL A 84 1.03 0.02 -3.15
CA VAL A 84 -0.38 0.24 -3.46
C VAL A 84 -1.17 0.15 -2.16
N VAL A 85 -1.72 1.27 -1.72
CA VAL A 85 -2.65 1.30 -0.61
C VAL A 85 -4.05 1.14 -1.18
N ILE A 86 -4.74 0.08 -0.79
CA ILE A 86 -6.04 -0.26 -1.33
C ILE A 86 -7.11 0.07 -0.29
N LYS A 87 -8.04 0.91 -0.68
CA LYS A 87 -9.08 1.43 0.22
C LYS A 87 -9.82 0.30 0.93
N GLY A 88 -9.74 0.29 2.25
CA GLY A 88 -10.43 -0.68 3.08
C GLY A 88 -9.89 -2.10 3.03
N TYR A 89 -8.77 -2.33 2.33
CA TYR A 89 -8.26 -3.68 2.14
C TYR A 89 -6.88 -3.90 2.77
N GLY A 90 -5.98 -2.94 2.58
CA GLY A 90 -4.62 -3.03 3.09
C GLY A 90 -3.60 -2.50 2.10
N VAL A 91 -2.39 -3.04 2.16
CA VAL A 91 -1.29 -2.55 1.32
C VAL A 91 -0.51 -3.71 0.71
N TYR A 92 -0.20 -3.58 -0.58
CA TYR A 92 0.78 -4.42 -1.27
C TYR A 92 1.99 -3.58 -1.59
N LEU A 93 3.18 -4.13 -1.33
CA LEU A 93 4.40 -3.43 -1.70
C LEU A 93 5.50 -4.42 -2.01
N TYR A 94 6.49 -3.95 -2.78
CA TYR A 94 7.69 -4.71 -3.02
C TYR A 94 8.92 -3.87 -2.71
N GLU A 95 10.00 -4.55 -2.35
CA GLU A 95 11.30 -3.93 -2.11
C GLU A 95 12.39 -4.90 -2.55
N ARG A 96 13.63 -4.41 -2.56
CA ARG A 96 14.77 -5.23 -2.96
C ARG A 96 15.29 -6.10 -1.82
N THR A 97 15.03 -5.72 -0.57
CA THR A 97 15.45 -6.49 0.60
C THR A 97 14.30 -6.62 1.57
N ALA A 98 14.34 -7.69 2.40
CA ALA A 98 13.34 -7.89 3.44
C ALA A 98 13.39 -6.78 4.49
N HIS A 99 14.58 -6.26 4.77
CA HIS A 99 14.75 -5.16 5.71
C HIS A 99 14.02 -3.90 5.23
N ASP A 100 14.20 -3.54 3.97
CA ASP A 100 13.53 -2.37 3.40
C ASP A 100 12.01 -2.55 3.36
N LEU A 101 11.56 -3.77 3.12
CA LEU A 101 10.13 -4.08 3.13
C LEU A 101 9.51 -3.78 4.49
N ALA A 102 10.10 -4.32 5.55
CA ALA A 102 9.63 -4.11 6.91
C ALA A 102 9.71 -2.64 7.31
N LYS A 103 10.79 -1.97 6.94
CA LYS A 103 11.00 -0.55 7.24
C LYS A 103 9.95 0.33 6.56
N SER A 104 9.62 0.05 5.31
CA SER A 104 8.62 0.82 4.57
C SER A 104 7.23 0.71 5.22
N ILE A 105 6.82 -0.51 5.59
CA ILE A 105 5.53 -0.71 6.23
C ILE A 105 5.48 0.02 7.58
N ALA A 106 6.51 -0.15 8.40
CA ALA A 106 6.56 0.46 9.72
C ALA A 106 6.52 1.99 9.62
N LEU A 107 7.27 2.55 8.68
CA LEU A 107 7.34 4.00 8.49
C LEU A 107 6.00 4.56 8.02
N LEU A 108 5.35 3.90 7.06
CA LEU A 108 4.06 4.36 6.56
C LEU A 108 2.97 4.23 7.61
N GLU A 109 2.99 3.14 8.37
CA GLU A 109 2.04 2.94 9.46
C GLU A 109 2.20 4.03 10.53
N ASN A 110 3.43 4.38 10.86
CA ASN A 110 3.70 5.45 11.80
C ASN A 110 3.21 6.81 11.28
N SER A 111 3.42 7.08 10.00
CA SER A 111 2.93 8.31 9.38
C SER A 111 1.41 8.43 9.47
N CYS A 112 0.70 7.33 9.20
CA CYS A 112 -0.77 7.32 9.30
C CYS A 112 -1.24 7.47 10.74
N LYS A 113 -0.53 6.87 11.69
CA LYS A 113 -0.83 7.01 13.11
C LYS A 113 -0.71 8.47 13.53
N LEU A 114 0.36 9.14 13.12
CA LEU A 114 0.57 10.55 13.43
C LEU A 114 -0.49 11.45 12.79
N LEU A 115 -0.89 11.17 11.56
CA LEU A 115 -1.96 11.90 10.90
C LEU A 115 -3.27 11.76 11.68
N ASN A 116 -3.57 10.54 12.13
CA ASN A 116 -4.77 10.27 12.88
C ASN A 116 -4.79 11.03 14.21
N PHE A 117 -3.68 11.00 14.94
CA PHE A 117 -3.60 11.70 16.23
C PHE A 117 -3.66 13.21 16.08
N SER A 118 -3.00 13.78 15.08
CA SER A 118 -3.03 15.23 14.89
C SER A 118 -4.43 15.71 14.52
N ASN A 119 -5.15 14.96 13.70
CA ASN A 119 -6.53 15.28 13.36
C ASN A 119 -7.45 15.14 14.56
N GLY A 120 -7.24 14.12 15.38
CA GLY A 120 -8.02 13.90 16.58
C GLY A 120 -7.90 15.04 17.58
N PHE A 121 -6.71 15.61 17.71
CA PHE A 121 -6.48 16.74 18.61
C PHE A 121 -6.99 18.06 18.05
N ALA A 122 -7.19 18.15 16.74
CA ALA A 122 -7.70 19.36 16.11
C ALA A 122 -9.22 19.50 16.21
N SER A 123 -9.92 18.44 16.55
CA SER A 123 -11.39 18.46 16.64
C SER A 123 -11.91 18.88 18.00
#